data_aeaa2e379fa287bc98733b5f240da659
#
_entry.id   aeaa2e379fa287bc98733b5f240da659
#
_cell.length_a   1.000
_cell.length_b   1.000
_cell.length_c   1.000
_cell.angle_alpha   90.00
_cell.angle_beta   90.00
_cell.angle_gamma   90.00
#
_symmetry.space_group_name_H-M   'P 1'
#
loop_
_entity.id
_entity.type
_entity.pdbx_description
1 polymer ?
#
loop_
_entity_poly.entity_id
_entity_poly.type
_entity_poly.pdbx_seq_one_letter_code
_entity_poly.pdbx_strand_id
1 'polypeptide(L)' 'MSEKLDKLRASLEKEKERRIKINNRIESLERRIQEAEAAEVNEMVRSARVTPVSYTHLTLP' A
#
# COMPACT_ATOMS: atom_id res chain seq x y z
N MET A 1 33.42 -28.92 -11.91
CA MET A 1 32.48 -29.67 -12.01
C MET A 1 31.36 -29.33 -12.90
N SER A 2 30.22 -29.02 -12.59
CA SER A 2 29.17 -28.91 -13.60
C SER A 2 28.90 -27.46 -13.95
N GLU A 3 29.30 -27.03 -15.12
CA GLU A 3 28.99 -25.70 -15.61
C GLU A 3 27.49 -25.49 -15.70
N LYS A 4 26.77 -26.56 -16.05
CA LYS A 4 25.31 -26.51 -16.14
C LYS A 4 24.71 -26.23 -14.79
N LEU A 5 25.18 -26.86 -13.73
CA LEU A 5 24.69 -26.65 -12.39
C LEU A 5 24.99 -25.22 -11.91
N ASP A 6 26.18 -24.74 -12.19
CA ASP A 6 26.56 -23.37 -11.82
C ASP A 6 25.70 -22.34 -12.53
N LYS A 7 25.39 -22.57 -13.81
CA LYS A 7 24.50 -21.68 -14.55
C LYS A 7 23.10 -21.69 -14.00
N LEU A 8 22.62 -22.85 -13.61
CA LEU A 8 21.29 -22.97 -13.02
C LEU A 8 21.21 -22.25 -11.69
N ARG A 9 22.24 -22.38 -10.88
CA ARG A 9 22.29 -21.67 -9.59
C ARG A 9 22.32 -20.16 -9.79
N ALA A 10 23.10 -19.70 -10.76
CA ALA A 10 23.16 -18.28 -11.07
C ALA A 10 21.80 -17.77 -11.56
N SER A 11 21.13 -18.54 -12.39
CA SER A 11 19.78 -18.20 -12.86
C SER A 11 18.80 -18.14 -11.70
N LEU A 12 18.90 -19.07 -10.79
CA LEU A 12 18.03 -19.09 -9.61
C LEU A 12 18.22 -17.84 -8.75
N GLU A 13 19.46 -17.44 -8.55
CA GLU A 13 19.74 -16.24 -7.76
C GLU A 13 19.16 -14.99 -8.41
N LYS A 14 19.26 -14.89 -9.74
CA LYS A 14 18.67 -13.77 -10.47
C LYS A 14 17.16 -13.72 -10.31
N GLU A 15 16.52 -14.88 -10.40
CA GLU A 15 15.07 -14.95 -10.24
C GLU A 15 14.64 -14.60 -8.82
N LYS A 16 15.40 -15.02 -7.83
CA LYS A 16 15.14 -14.64 -6.45
C LYS A 16 15.22 -13.13 -6.25
N GLU A 17 16.23 -12.50 -6.85
CA GLU A 17 16.36 -11.06 -6.78
C GLU A 17 15.18 -10.35 -7.44
N ARG A 18 14.75 -10.84 -8.58
CA ARG A 18 13.57 -10.30 -9.26
C ARG A 18 12.32 -10.44 -8.41
N ARG A 19 12.18 -11.59 -7.78
CA ARG A 19 11.04 -11.84 -6.88
C ARG A 19 11.01 -10.84 -5.73
N ILE A 20 12.17 -10.59 -5.13
CA ILE A 20 12.28 -9.64 -4.03
C ILE A 20 11.87 -8.24 -4.50
N LYS A 21 12.36 -7.82 -5.65
CA LYS A 21 12.02 -6.51 -6.21
C LYS A 21 10.54 -6.39 -6.50
N ILE A 22 9.94 -7.43 -7.07
CA ILE A 22 8.51 -7.43 -7.36
C ILE A 22 7.71 -7.41 -6.08
N ASN A 23 8.08 -8.20 -5.09
CA ASN A 23 7.40 -8.21 -3.81
C ASN A 23 7.46 -6.83 -3.13
N ASN A 24 8.60 -6.15 -3.22
CA ASN A 24 8.73 -4.80 -2.67
C ASN A 24 7.81 -3.82 -3.40
N ARG A 25 7.65 -3.97 -4.71
CA ARG A 25 6.72 -3.14 -5.48
C ARG A 25 5.29 -3.40 -5.07
N ILE A 26 4.94 -4.67 -4.90
CA ILE A 26 3.60 -5.04 -4.48
C ILE A 26 3.29 -4.43 -3.11
N GLU A 27 4.20 -4.56 -2.16
CA GLU A 27 4.03 -3.97 -0.84
C GLU A 27 3.85 -2.46 -0.90
N SER A 28 4.66 -1.81 -1.75
CA SER A 28 4.56 -0.37 -1.93
C SER A 28 3.21 0.04 -2.50
N LEU A 29 2.72 -0.70 -3.49
CA LEU A 29 1.43 -0.44 -4.09
C LEU A 29 0.29 -0.70 -3.11
N GLU A 30 0.37 -1.77 -2.36
CA GLU A 30 -0.63 -2.07 -1.33
C GLU A 30 -0.71 -0.95 -0.29
N ARG A 31 0.44 -0.44 0.11
CA ARG A 31 0.49 0.68 1.06
C ARG A 31 -0.15 1.92 0.46
N ARG A 32 0.14 2.22 -0.80
CA ARG A 32 -0.46 3.38 -1.48
C ARG A 32 -1.96 3.24 -1.59
N ILE A 33 -2.43 2.02 -1.88
CA ILE A 33 -3.86 1.75 -1.94
C ILE A 33 -4.50 1.99 -0.58
N GLN A 34 -3.91 1.46 0.47
CA GLN A 34 -4.41 1.65 1.82
C GLN A 34 -4.44 3.13 2.21
N GLU A 35 -3.39 3.88 1.87
CA GLU A 35 -3.35 5.30 2.14
C GLU A 35 -4.40 6.07 1.36
N ALA A 36 -4.61 5.70 0.10
CA ALA A 36 -5.62 6.33 -0.73
C ALA A 36 -7.04 6.02 -0.22
N GLU A 37 -7.28 4.78 0.18
CA GLU A 37 -8.56 4.39 0.75
C GLU A 37 -8.83 5.13 2.06
N ALA A 38 -7.81 5.22 2.90
CA ALA A 38 -7.93 5.95 4.16
C ALA A 38 -8.21 7.42 3.91
N ALA A 39 -7.58 8.01 2.91
CA ALA A 39 -7.80 9.40 2.57
C ALA A 39 -9.23 9.63 2.09
N GLU A 40 -9.77 8.72 1.27
CA GLU A 40 -11.15 8.81 0.80
C GLU A 40 -12.14 8.69 1.96
N VAL A 41 -11.91 7.74 2.84
CA VAL A 41 -12.76 7.55 4.01
C VAL A 41 -12.70 8.77 4.91
N ASN A 42 -11.53 9.30 5.15
CA ASN A 42 -11.36 10.49 5.97
C ASN A 42 -12.08 11.70 5.36
N GLU A 43 -12.02 11.84 4.05
CA GLU A 43 -12.70 12.92 3.36
C GLU A 43 -14.20 12.77 3.45
N MET A 44 -14.71 11.57 3.29
CA MET A 44 -16.13 11.29 3.46
C MET A 44 -16.60 11.62 4.88
N VAL A 45 -15.84 11.18 5.87
CA VAL A 45 -16.17 11.43 7.28
C VAL A 45 -16.13 12.93 7.55
N ARG A 46 -15.16 13.62 7.01
CA ARG A 46 -15.03 15.06 7.17
C ARG A 46 -16.24 15.78 6.57
N SER A 47 -16.65 15.39 5.39
CA SER A 47 -17.81 15.97 4.75
C SER A 47 -19.09 15.70 5.52
N ALA A 48 -19.23 14.50 6.05
CA ALA A 48 -20.38 14.13 6.85
C ALA A 48 -20.40 14.86 8.19
N ARG A 49 -19.24 15.13 8.75
CA ARG A 49 -19.13 15.80 10.05
C ARG A 49 -19.33 17.30 9.99
N VAL A 50 -19.03 17.89 8.85
CA VAL A 50 -19.16 19.34 8.72
C VAL A 50 -20.56 19.80 9.08
N THR A 51 -21.57 19.16 8.54
CA THR A 51 -22.94 19.51 8.83
C THR A 51 -23.35 19.21 10.27
N PRO A 52 -23.11 17.98 10.77
CA PRO A 52 -23.47 17.67 12.17
C PRO A 52 -22.68 18.49 13.18
N VAL A 53 -21.43 18.75 12.93
CA VAL A 53 -20.61 19.55 13.84
C VAL A 53 -21.14 20.97 13.93
N SER A 54 -21.46 21.55 12.81
CA SER A 54 -22.02 22.86 12.75
C SER A 54 -23.32 22.93 13.54
N TYR A 55 -24.13 21.91 13.38
CA TYR A 55 -25.40 21.80 14.07
C TYR A 55 -25.21 21.66 15.58
N THR A 56 -24.31 20.79 15.97
CA THR A 56 -24.00 20.55 17.36
C THR A 56 -23.46 21.81 18.03
N HIS A 57 -22.65 22.52 17.29
CA HIS A 57 -22.05 23.74 17.81
C HIS A 57 -23.11 24.81 18.10
N LEU A 58 -24.14 24.83 17.29
CA LEU A 58 -25.25 25.76 17.52
C LEU A 58 -26.09 25.35 18.69
N THR A 59 -26.22 24.07 18.96
CA THR A 59 -27.03 23.58 20.08
C THR A 59 -26.31 23.61 21.40
N LEU A 60 -24.99 23.55 21.38
CA LEU A 60 -24.20 23.62 22.60
C LEU A 60 -23.98 25.06 22.99
N PRO A 61 -24.47 25.47 24.08
CA PRO A 61 -24.26 26.83 24.57
C PRO A 61 -22.83 27.09 24.93
#